data_b1cb2670416270d35684ddb89d89ca5c
#
_entry.id   b1cb2670416270d35684ddb89d89ca5c
#
_cell.length_a   1.000
_cell.length_b   1.000
_cell.length_c   1.000
_cell.angle_alpha   90.00
_cell.angle_beta   90.00
_cell.angle_gamma   90.00
#
_symmetry.space_group_name_H-M   'P 1'
#
loop_
_entity.id
_entity.type
_entity.pdbx_description
1 polymer ?
#
loop_
_entity_poly.entity_id
_entity_poly.type
_entity_poly.pdbx_seq_one_letter_code
_entity_poly.pdbx_strand_id
1 'polypeptide(L)'
;MGDAPSYVRRRYFDRYEQLKDNINKYIKLFSLSVYRNRKNYEYERERERGNLYRKGMLSPTDFYLNELLIELGKYQLELTQNSKKISENLQRGVLLSLLYTNEGKTTKSKNNKGLDKEKEKEKLQNAYKRFGFYDDEVSKKIDRHIEIVFKEINKIEEIKKEFEFKVDFNNFEFPSPILEAKKVTDRIIELSSNAEKENEAIFNNNNKFISIIKSFTNKNFEFKKGELVFLLSSGEEVSLFKLSSGEKQLLILLIEALLQRESNCIFLADEPEISLHIEWQREIISSVLSLNPNAQIIVATHSPEIAGKYKSKIKKMSEIKRELL
;
A
#
# COMPACT_ATOMS: atom_id res chain seq x y z
N MET A 1 -19.75 28.81 19.95
CA MET A 1 -19.12 28.28 21.20
C MET A 1 -17.92 29.13 21.69
N GLY A 2 -17.79 30.36 21.23
CA GLY A 2 -16.63 31.24 21.56
C GLY A 2 -16.49 31.64 23.03
N ASP A 3 -17.58 31.70 23.78
CA ASP A 3 -17.60 32.35 25.11
C ASP A 3 -17.79 31.41 26.31
N ALA A 4 -17.68 30.09 26.12
CA ALA A 4 -17.82 29.17 27.26
C ALA A 4 -16.52 29.12 28.07
N PRO A 5 -16.61 29.18 29.43
CA PRO A 5 -15.45 29.04 30.31
C PRO A 5 -14.63 27.77 30.04
N SER A 6 -13.31 27.85 30.29
CA SER A 6 -12.37 26.77 29.97
C SER A 6 -12.74 25.39 30.61
N TYR A 7 -13.30 25.40 31.82
CA TYR A 7 -13.75 24.19 32.51
C TYR A 7 -14.96 23.52 31.86
N VAL A 8 -15.87 24.33 31.27
CA VAL A 8 -17.03 23.83 30.51
C VAL A 8 -16.57 23.17 29.21
N ARG A 9 -15.65 23.83 28.49
CA ARG A 9 -15.04 23.27 27.27
C ARG A 9 -14.32 21.95 27.55
N ARG A 10 -13.56 21.88 28.65
CA ARG A 10 -12.86 20.66 29.09
C ARG A 10 -13.83 19.53 29.37
N ARG A 11 -14.94 19.79 30.10
CA ARG A 11 -15.96 18.76 30.43
C ARG A 11 -16.69 18.23 29.21
N TYR A 12 -16.99 19.07 28.22
CA TYR A 12 -17.54 18.65 26.94
C TYR A 12 -16.55 17.79 26.15
N PHE A 13 -15.29 18.17 26.20
CA PHE A 13 -14.20 17.47 25.55
C PHE A 13 -14.00 16.07 26.14
N ASP A 14 -13.90 15.94 27.47
CA ASP A 14 -13.73 14.67 28.17
C ASP A 14 -14.92 13.73 27.89
N ARG A 15 -16.14 14.27 27.80
CA ARG A 15 -17.35 13.51 27.46
C ARG A 15 -17.36 13.05 25.99
N TYR A 16 -16.87 13.88 25.09
CA TYR A 16 -16.69 13.53 23.68
C TYR A 16 -15.68 12.40 23.50
N GLU A 17 -14.53 12.46 24.16
CA GLU A 17 -13.52 11.40 24.11
C GLU A 17 -14.07 10.08 24.66
N GLN A 18 -14.77 10.10 25.78
CA GLN A 18 -15.42 8.89 26.33
C GLN A 18 -16.44 8.30 25.36
N LEU A 19 -17.24 9.13 24.67
CA LEU A 19 -18.18 8.69 23.66
C LEU A 19 -17.46 8.11 22.45
N LYS A 20 -16.41 8.77 21.97
CA LYS A 20 -15.56 8.31 20.88
C LYS A 20 -14.92 6.96 21.19
N ASP A 21 -14.35 6.81 22.39
CA ASP A 21 -13.74 5.55 22.83
C ASP A 21 -14.77 4.41 22.93
N ASN A 22 -15.98 4.72 23.40
CA ASN A 22 -17.06 3.75 23.45
C ASN A 22 -17.55 3.36 22.05
N ILE A 23 -17.69 4.32 21.15
CA ILE A 23 -18.07 4.05 19.74
C ILE A 23 -16.95 3.28 19.02
N ASN A 24 -15.69 3.62 19.26
CA ASN A 24 -14.54 2.97 18.64
C ASN A 24 -14.37 1.49 19.02
N LYS A 25 -15.02 1.03 20.12
CA LYS A 25 -15.10 -0.40 20.45
C LYS A 25 -15.91 -1.20 19.43
N TYR A 26 -16.88 -0.55 18.79
CA TYR A 26 -17.80 -1.19 17.85
C TYR A 26 -17.58 -0.76 16.40
N ILE A 27 -17.23 0.52 16.20
CA ILE A 27 -17.06 1.13 14.87
C ILE A 27 -15.92 2.15 14.96
N LYS A 28 -14.92 2.02 14.11
CA LYS A 28 -13.87 3.03 14.01
C LYS A 28 -14.44 4.32 13.43
N LEU A 29 -14.35 5.40 14.19
CA LEU A 29 -14.85 6.73 13.82
C LEU A 29 -13.70 7.67 13.52
N PHE A 30 -13.67 8.21 12.31
CA PHE A 30 -12.74 9.27 11.90
C PHE A 30 -13.52 10.57 11.67
N SER A 31 -13.08 11.67 12.27
CA SER A 31 -13.77 12.97 12.17
C SER A 31 -12.79 14.08 11.86
N LEU A 32 -13.04 14.81 10.78
CA LEU A 32 -12.17 15.88 10.28
C LEU A 32 -12.43 17.26 10.89
N SER A 33 -13.68 17.62 11.18
CA SER A 33 -14.00 19.00 11.58
C SER A 33 -13.76 19.29 13.06
N VAL A 34 -14.08 18.33 13.89
CA VAL A 34 -13.89 18.45 15.36
C VAL A 34 -12.42 18.64 15.72
N TYR A 35 -11.52 18.20 14.85
CA TYR A 35 -10.07 18.38 15.03
C TYR A 35 -9.62 19.84 14.97
N ARG A 36 -10.28 20.72 14.21
CA ARG A 36 -9.87 22.13 14.19
C ARG A 36 -9.88 22.75 15.57
N ASN A 37 -10.92 22.48 16.36
CA ASN A 37 -11.01 23.03 17.72
C ASN A 37 -10.06 22.34 18.70
N ARG A 38 -9.91 21.02 18.62
CA ARG A 38 -9.00 20.28 19.50
C ARG A 38 -7.55 20.63 19.19
N LYS A 39 -7.19 20.57 17.91
CA LYS A 39 -5.81 20.85 17.47
C LYS A 39 -5.46 22.32 17.65
N ASN A 40 -6.40 23.25 17.59
CA ASN A 40 -6.16 24.62 17.98
C ASN A 40 -5.74 24.72 19.44
N TYR A 41 -6.37 23.99 20.38
CA TYR A 41 -6.00 24.03 21.79
C TYR A 41 -4.60 23.42 22.03
N GLU A 42 -4.32 22.26 21.43
CA GLU A 42 -3.00 21.62 21.51
C GLU A 42 -1.93 22.48 20.83
N TYR A 43 -2.25 23.06 19.68
CA TYR A 43 -1.39 23.99 18.97
C TYR A 43 -1.07 25.24 19.82
N GLU A 44 -2.07 25.88 20.45
CA GLU A 44 -1.84 27.03 21.33
C GLU A 44 -0.92 26.67 22.50
N ARG A 45 -1.14 25.51 23.11
CA ARG A 45 -0.32 25.01 24.23
C ARG A 45 1.13 24.76 23.81
N GLU A 46 1.37 24.15 22.65
CA GLU A 46 2.71 23.90 22.13
C GLU A 46 3.36 25.19 21.59
N ARG A 47 2.58 26.11 21.06
CA ARG A 47 3.02 27.46 20.66
C ARG A 47 3.52 28.24 21.86
N GLU A 48 2.83 28.24 22.98
CA GLU A 48 3.24 28.86 24.23
C GLU A 48 4.57 28.31 24.76
N ARG A 49 4.82 27.01 24.53
CA ARG A 49 6.09 26.33 24.86
C ARG A 49 7.25 26.68 23.92
N GLY A 50 7.01 27.44 22.86
CA GLY A 50 8.04 27.87 21.90
C GLY A 50 8.57 26.77 20.97
N ASN A 51 8.01 25.55 21.03
CA ASN A 51 8.48 24.39 20.26
C ASN A 51 8.12 24.45 18.77
N LEU A 52 6.98 25.08 18.43
CA LEU A 52 6.44 25.08 17.06
C LEU A 52 7.23 25.95 16.08
N TYR A 53 7.76 27.08 16.54
CA TYR A 53 8.56 27.96 15.70
C TYR A 53 9.85 27.31 15.19
N ARG A 54 10.47 26.46 16.00
CA ARG A 54 11.67 25.69 15.61
C ARG A 54 11.41 24.65 14.53
N LYS A 55 10.15 24.18 14.39
CA LYS A 55 9.73 23.18 13.43
C LYS A 55 9.08 23.75 12.16
N GLY A 56 8.99 25.09 12.03
CA GLY A 56 8.37 25.75 10.89
C GLY A 56 6.85 25.59 10.80
N MET A 57 6.19 25.19 11.88
CA MET A 57 4.73 25.02 11.95
C MET A 57 4.10 26.35 12.35
N LEU A 58 3.46 27.01 11.39
CA LEU A 58 2.92 28.36 11.56
C LEU A 58 1.40 28.36 11.82
N SER A 59 0.74 27.22 11.64
CA SER A 59 -0.71 27.12 11.76
C SER A 59 -1.17 25.82 12.46
N PRO A 60 -2.39 25.77 12.99
CA PRO A 60 -2.98 24.52 13.50
C PRO A 60 -3.05 23.41 12.46
N THR A 61 -3.21 23.78 11.19
CA THR A 61 -3.17 22.84 10.07
C THR A 61 -1.79 22.20 9.90
N ASP A 62 -0.70 22.99 10.06
CA ASP A 62 0.66 22.45 10.02
C ASP A 62 0.94 21.52 11.18
N PHE A 63 0.44 21.85 12.36
CA PHE A 63 0.57 20.98 13.53
C PHE A 63 -0.13 19.64 13.31
N TYR A 64 -1.37 19.66 12.82
CA TYR A 64 -2.12 18.44 12.54
C TYR A 64 -1.49 17.62 11.41
N LEU A 65 -1.07 18.28 10.33
CA LEU A 65 -0.35 17.60 9.25
C LEU A 65 0.91 16.90 9.78
N ASN A 66 1.69 17.56 10.66
CA ASN A 66 2.87 16.96 11.25
C ASN A 66 2.56 15.69 12.06
N GLU A 67 1.48 15.67 12.84
CA GLU A 67 1.08 14.46 13.57
C GLU A 67 0.72 13.32 12.61
N LEU A 68 -0.03 13.62 11.55
CA LEU A 68 -0.36 12.63 10.53
C LEU A 68 0.89 12.12 9.80
N LEU A 69 1.87 12.97 9.53
CA LEU A 69 3.14 12.57 8.94
C LEU A 69 3.94 11.64 9.85
N ILE A 70 3.91 11.86 11.17
CA ILE A 70 4.52 10.95 12.14
C ILE A 70 3.83 9.59 12.12
N GLU A 71 2.50 9.56 12.08
CA GLU A 71 1.74 8.31 11.98
C GLU A 71 1.95 7.60 10.64
N LEU A 72 2.02 8.36 9.57
CA LEU A 72 2.36 7.86 8.25
C LEU A 72 3.75 7.22 8.23
N GLY A 73 4.74 7.85 8.88
CA GLY A 73 6.08 7.28 9.05
C GLY A 73 6.07 5.93 9.79
N LYS A 74 5.28 5.81 10.86
CA LYS A 74 5.10 4.52 11.57
C LYS A 74 4.47 3.45 10.65
N TYR A 75 3.46 3.84 9.88
CA TYR A 75 2.84 2.96 8.89
C TYR A 75 3.84 2.50 7.83
N GLN A 76 4.67 3.41 7.30
CA GLN A 76 5.74 3.08 6.35
C GLN A 76 6.78 2.11 6.94
N LEU A 77 7.14 2.30 8.21
CA LEU A 77 8.05 1.38 8.91
C LEU A 77 7.44 -0.03 8.99
N GLU A 78 6.15 -0.14 9.32
CA GLU A 78 5.44 -1.41 9.37
C GLU A 78 5.41 -2.12 8.00
N LEU A 79 5.09 -1.38 6.92
CA LEU A 79 5.13 -1.91 5.56
C LEU A 79 6.54 -2.42 5.20
N THR A 80 7.57 -1.66 5.55
CA THR A 80 8.97 -2.03 5.31
C THR A 80 9.35 -3.30 6.08
N GLN A 81 8.91 -3.42 7.34
CA GLN A 81 9.13 -4.64 8.14
C GLN A 81 8.42 -5.86 7.54
N ASN A 82 7.20 -5.69 7.04
CA ASN A 82 6.47 -6.76 6.38
C ASN A 82 7.14 -7.17 5.06
N SER A 83 7.59 -6.21 4.25
CA SER A 83 8.38 -6.46 3.05
C SER A 83 9.69 -7.22 3.36
N LYS A 84 10.37 -6.84 4.45
CA LYS A 84 11.57 -7.56 4.92
C LYS A 84 11.27 -9.00 5.30
N LYS A 85 10.16 -9.27 6.00
CA LYS A 85 9.74 -10.65 6.32
C LYS A 85 9.47 -11.49 5.07
N ILE A 86 8.85 -10.90 4.03
CA ILE A 86 8.67 -11.57 2.74
C ILE A 86 10.01 -11.97 2.15
N SER A 87 10.98 -11.05 2.15
CA SER A 87 12.34 -11.31 1.64
C SER A 87 13.07 -12.41 2.44
N GLU A 88 12.93 -12.40 3.76
CA GLU A 88 13.49 -13.44 4.63
C GLU A 88 12.84 -14.81 4.38
N ASN A 89 11.51 -14.85 4.21
CA ASN A 89 10.79 -16.07 3.87
C ASN A 89 11.19 -16.61 2.49
N LEU A 90 11.38 -15.71 1.53
CA LEU A 90 11.87 -16.08 0.20
C LEU A 90 13.27 -16.69 0.29
N GLN A 91 14.21 -16.04 0.98
CA GLN A 91 15.57 -16.58 1.18
C GLN A 91 15.55 -17.96 1.86
N ARG A 92 14.74 -18.11 2.92
CA ARG A 92 14.57 -19.39 3.62
C ARG A 92 13.97 -20.44 2.68
N GLY A 93 12.95 -20.10 1.91
CA GLY A 93 12.31 -21.02 0.95
C GLY A 93 13.29 -21.51 -0.11
N VAL A 94 14.15 -20.63 -0.62
CA VAL A 94 15.22 -20.99 -1.56
C VAL A 94 16.23 -21.92 -0.92
N LEU A 95 16.73 -21.60 0.28
CA LEU A 95 17.70 -22.48 0.98
C LEU A 95 17.10 -23.87 1.25
N LEU A 96 15.83 -23.94 1.65
CA LEU A 96 15.15 -25.22 1.86
C LEU A 96 14.96 -25.99 0.55
N SER A 97 14.76 -25.31 -0.58
CA SER A 97 14.61 -25.98 -1.89
C SER A 97 15.93 -26.61 -2.40
N LEU A 98 17.06 -26.15 -1.88
CA LEU A 98 18.39 -26.73 -2.18
C LEU A 98 18.70 -27.96 -1.34
N LEU A 99 17.98 -28.18 -0.23
CA LEU A 99 18.16 -29.38 0.58
C LEU A 99 17.46 -30.56 -0.10
N TYR A 100 18.20 -31.65 -0.27
CA TYR A 100 17.64 -32.89 -0.81
C TYR A 100 16.63 -33.46 0.18
N THR A 101 15.34 -33.37 -0.14
CA THR A 101 14.28 -34.03 0.62
C THR A 101 13.85 -35.27 -0.13
N ASN A 102 14.12 -36.42 0.46
CA ASN A 102 13.71 -37.74 -0.05
C ASN A 102 12.20 -37.98 0.16
N GLU A 103 11.40 -36.88 0.10
CA GLU A 103 9.93 -36.96 0.12
C GLU A 103 9.45 -37.36 -1.28
N GLY A 104 9.29 -38.68 -1.47
CA GLY A 104 8.71 -39.30 -2.66
C GLY A 104 7.27 -38.90 -2.93
N LYS A 105 6.97 -37.63 -3.01
CA LYS A 105 5.76 -37.12 -3.65
C LYS A 105 6.09 -36.84 -5.10
N THR A 106 5.85 -37.84 -5.94
CA THR A 106 5.69 -37.72 -7.39
C THR A 106 4.73 -36.58 -7.73
N THR A 107 5.21 -35.35 -7.80
CA THR A 107 4.48 -34.31 -8.51
C THR A 107 4.57 -34.67 -9.98
N LYS A 108 3.42 -35.10 -10.55
CA LYS A 108 3.28 -35.34 -11.99
C LYS A 108 3.94 -34.19 -12.73
N SER A 109 5.00 -34.49 -13.48
CA SER A 109 5.68 -33.53 -14.35
C SER A 109 4.61 -32.83 -15.18
N LYS A 110 4.40 -31.54 -14.96
CA LYS A 110 3.56 -30.72 -15.85
C LYS A 110 4.14 -30.92 -17.25
N ASN A 111 3.29 -31.29 -18.21
CA ASN A 111 3.67 -31.49 -19.60
C ASN A 111 4.69 -30.43 -20.04
N ASN A 112 5.91 -30.86 -20.40
CA ASN A 112 6.98 -30.02 -20.92
C ASN A 112 6.70 -29.50 -22.35
N LYS A 113 5.52 -29.78 -22.90
CA LYS A 113 5.09 -29.29 -24.22
C LYS A 113 4.94 -27.77 -24.16
N GLY A 114 5.85 -27.07 -24.88
CA GLY A 114 5.79 -25.63 -25.06
C GLY A 114 6.67 -24.80 -24.13
N LEU A 115 7.67 -25.39 -23.46
CA LEU A 115 8.69 -24.67 -22.73
C LEU A 115 9.52 -23.81 -23.71
N ASP A 116 9.49 -22.50 -23.50
CA ASP A 116 10.28 -21.53 -24.28
C ASP A 116 11.58 -21.25 -23.51
N LYS A 117 12.71 -21.58 -24.13
CA LYS A 117 14.06 -21.46 -23.53
C LYS A 117 14.33 -20.00 -23.07
N GLU A 118 13.99 -19.03 -23.90
CA GLU A 118 14.26 -17.63 -23.57
C GLU A 118 13.37 -17.13 -22.42
N LYS A 119 12.11 -17.52 -22.39
CA LYS A 119 11.19 -17.17 -21.29
C LYS A 119 11.63 -17.78 -19.96
N GLU A 120 12.08 -19.03 -19.95
CA GLU A 120 12.57 -19.67 -18.72
C GLU A 120 13.86 -19.01 -18.23
N LYS A 121 14.77 -18.66 -19.16
CA LYS A 121 15.98 -17.89 -18.86
C LYS A 121 15.61 -16.53 -18.22
N GLU A 122 14.71 -15.78 -18.83
CA GLU A 122 14.27 -14.47 -18.34
C GLU A 122 13.67 -14.56 -16.94
N LYS A 123 12.78 -15.54 -16.70
CA LYS A 123 12.19 -15.77 -15.36
C LYS A 123 13.26 -16.04 -14.32
N LEU A 124 14.24 -16.88 -14.63
CA LEU A 124 15.33 -17.21 -13.70
C LEU A 124 16.23 -16.00 -13.46
N GLN A 125 16.59 -15.25 -14.48
CA GLN A 125 17.35 -14.01 -14.34
C GLN A 125 16.62 -13.00 -13.45
N ASN A 126 15.32 -12.83 -13.64
CA ASN A 126 14.49 -11.94 -12.82
C ASN A 126 14.44 -12.40 -11.37
N ALA A 127 14.33 -13.71 -11.10
CA ALA A 127 14.39 -14.25 -9.75
C ALA A 127 15.71 -13.88 -9.06
N TYR A 128 16.85 -14.11 -9.70
CA TYR A 128 18.18 -13.80 -9.14
C TYR A 128 18.40 -12.28 -8.95
N LYS A 129 17.89 -11.42 -9.85
CA LYS A 129 17.89 -9.96 -9.66
C LYS A 129 17.14 -9.56 -8.37
N ARG A 130 16.00 -10.19 -8.09
CA ARG A 130 15.21 -9.95 -6.87
C ARG A 130 15.93 -10.37 -5.59
N PHE A 131 16.77 -11.41 -5.68
CA PHE A 131 17.64 -11.80 -4.56
C PHE A 131 18.79 -10.82 -4.31
N GLY A 132 19.04 -9.89 -5.23
CA GLY A 132 20.18 -8.98 -5.15
C GLY A 132 21.53 -9.61 -5.50
N PHE A 133 21.53 -10.80 -6.11
CA PHE A 133 22.73 -11.58 -6.45
C PHE A 133 22.88 -11.78 -7.97
N TYR A 134 22.51 -10.79 -8.77
CA TYR A 134 22.65 -10.89 -10.22
C TYR A 134 23.83 -10.07 -10.70
N ASP A 135 24.90 -10.78 -11.09
CA ASP A 135 26.11 -10.25 -11.69
C ASP A 135 26.48 -11.02 -12.98
N ASP A 136 27.58 -10.66 -13.62
CA ASP A 136 28.06 -11.29 -14.85
C ASP A 136 28.39 -12.80 -14.67
N GLU A 137 28.83 -13.21 -13.48
CA GLU A 137 29.14 -14.61 -13.17
C GLU A 137 27.84 -15.41 -13.08
N VAL A 138 26.85 -14.89 -12.36
CA VAL A 138 25.53 -15.51 -12.21
C VAL A 138 24.83 -15.60 -13.56
N SER A 139 24.90 -14.55 -14.38
CA SER A 139 24.34 -14.55 -15.74
C SER A 139 24.89 -15.71 -16.57
N LYS A 140 26.20 -15.88 -16.60
CA LYS A 140 26.88 -16.99 -17.33
C LYS A 140 26.49 -18.36 -16.79
N LYS A 141 26.32 -18.49 -15.47
CA LYS A 141 25.88 -19.75 -14.84
C LYS A 141 24.44 -20.08 -15.20
N ILE A 142 23.54 -19.09 -15.23
CA ILE A 142 22.15 -19.25 -15.68
C ILE A 142 22.12 -19.71 -17.13
N ASP A 143 22.86 -19.06 -18.01
CA ASP A 143 22.91 -19.43 -19.43
C ASP A 143 23.32 -20.88 -19.62
N ARG A 144 24.40 -21.30 -18.97
CA ARG A 144 24.89 -22.67 -19.01
C ARG A 144 23.89 -23.66 -18.43
N HIS A 145 23.23 -23.31 -17.31
CA HIS A 145 22.20 -24.14 -16.69
C HIS A 145 21.02 -24.39 -17.65
N ILE A 146 20.48 -23.34 -18.23
CA ILE A 146 19.36 -23.41 -19.20
C ILE A 146 19.75 -24.26 -20.42
N GLU A 147 20.96 -24.08 -20.97
CA GLU A 147 21.43 -24.90 -22.10
C GLU A 147 21.46 -26.40 -21.77
N ILE A 148 22.02 -26.74 -20.59
CA ILE A 148 22.12 -28.16 -20.17
C ILE A 148 20.72 -28.76 -19.96
N VAL A 149 19.81 -28.03 -19.28
CA VAL A 149 18.46 -28.50 -18.99
C VAL A 149 17.68 -28.72 -20.30
N PHE A 150 17.71 -27.77 -21.23
CA PHE A 150 17.00 -27.90 -22.50
C PHE A 150 17.57 -28.98 -23.41
N LYS A 151 18.90 -29.16 -23.41
CA LYS A 151 19.53 -30.26 -24.14
C LYS A 151 19.05 -31.63 -23.63
N GLU A 152 18.89 -31.78 -22.31
CA GLU A 152 18.42 -33.05 -21.74
C GLU A 152 16.93 -33.29 -21.96
N ILE A 153 16.11 -32.23 -21.87
CA ILE A 153 14.68 -32.31 -22.19
C ILE A 153 14.48 -32.76 -23.62
N ASN A 154 15.23 -32.19 -24.58
CA ASN A 154 15.14 -32.59 -26.00
C ASN A 154 15.55 -34.04 -26.21
N LYS A 155 16.63 -34.52 -25.57
CA LYS A 155 17.00 -35.97 -25.64
C LYS A 155 15.91 -36.89 -25.13
N ILE A 156 15.27 -36.53 -23.99
CA ILE A 156 14.17 -37.28 -23.43
C ILE A 156 12.97 -37.29 -24.38
N GLU A 157 12.68 -36.18 -25.03
CA GLU A 157 11.62 -36.11 -26.03
C GLU A 157 11.91 -36.97 -27.29
N GLU A 158 13.17 -36.97 -27.75
CA GLU A 158 13.61 -37.85 -28.85
C GLU A 158 13.47 -39.32 -28.46
N ILE A 159 13.92 -39.72 -27.28
CA ILE A 159 13.77 -41.10 -26.78
C ILE A 159 12.28 -41.48 -26.67
N LYS A 160 11.44 -40.59 -26.18
CA LYS A 160 9.97 -40.83 -26.12
C LYS A 160 9.36 -41.05 -27.49
N LYS A 161 9.78 -40.29 -28.50
CA LYS A 161 9.29 -40.46 -29.88
C LYS A 161 9.73 -41.76 -30.51
N GLU A 162 10.97 -42.20 -30.27
CA GLU A 162 11.48 -43.50 -30.76
C GLU A 162 10.79 -44.74 -30.15
N PHE A 163 10.34 -44.60 -28.89
CA PHE A 163 9.74 -45.71 -28.14
C PHE A 163 8.20 -45.66 -28.05
N GLU A 164 7.52 -44.66 -28.64
CA GLU A 164 6.07 -44.42 -28.56
C GLU A 164 5.20 -45.67 -28.96
N PHE A 165 5.82 -46.68 -29.60
CA PHE A 165 5.14 -47.92 -30.03
C PHE A 165 5.24 -49.09 -29.05
N LYS A 166 6.02 -49.03 -27.95
CA LYS A 166 6.31 -50.23 -27.13
C LYS A 166 6.14 -50.13 -25.62
N VAL A 167 6.03 -48.92 -25.02
CA VAL A 167 5.96 -48.75 -23.56
C VAL A 167 5.07 -47.60 -23.17
N ASP A 168 4.22 -47.81 -22.18
CA ASP A 168 3.44 -46.72 -21.55
C ASP A 168 4.36 -45.82 -20.68
N PHE A 169 4.89 -44.75 -21.26
CA PHE A 169 5.81 -43.83 -20.61
C PHE A 169 5.13 -42.88 -19.63
N ASN A 170 3.82 -42.92 -19.45
CA ASN A 170 3.13 -42.04 -18.52
C ASN A 170 3.52 -42.30 -17.05
N ASN A 171 4.07 -43.50 -16.78
CA ASN A 171 4.48 -43.94 -15.46
C ASN A 171 6.00 -44.16 -15.33
N PHE A 172 6.82 -43.87 -16.35
CA PHE A 172 8.26 -44.07 -16.30
C PHE A 172 8.98 -42.78 -15.91
N GLU A 173 9.47 -42.71 -14.67
CA GLU A 173 10.34 -41.62 -14.21
C GLU A 173 11.79 -41.92 -14.65
N PHE A 174 12.33 -41.07 -15.52
CA PHE A 174 13.76 -41.07 -15.80
C PHE A 174 14.48 -40.38 -14.64
N PRO A 175 15.29 -41.07 -13.82
CA PRO A 175 16.09 -40.47 -12.80
C PRO A 175 17.20 -39.67 -13.49
N SER A 176 16.96 -38.39 -13.77
CA SER A 176 17.94 -37.47 -14.33
C SER A 176 18.24 -36.40 -13.30
N PRO A 177 19.51 -36.24 -12.85
CA PRO A 177 19.90 -35.12 -11.98
C PRO A 177 19.53 -33.75 -12.55
N ILE A 178 19.43 -33.66 -13.87
CA ILE A 178 19.09 -32.41 -14.58
C ILE A 178 17.60 -32.09 -14.42
N LEU A 179 16.73 -33.10 -14.43
CA LEU A 179 15.30 -32.89 -14.16
C LEU A 179 15.05 -32.50 -12.70
N GLU A 180 15.85 -32.99 -11.77
CA GLU A 180 15.80 -32.54 -10.38
C GLU A 180 16.28 -31.10 -10.24
N ALA A 181 17.36 -30.73 -10.91
CA ALA A 181 17.82 -29.35 -10.96
C ALA A 181 16.77 -28.41 -11.56
N LYS A 182 16.01 -28.86 -12.58
CA LYS A 182 14.87 -28.11 -13.12
C LYS A 182 13.78 -27.91 -12.08
N LYS A 183 13.40 -28.95 -11.32
CA LYS A 183 12.39 -28.82 -10.25
C LYS A 183 12.78 -27.75 -9.22
N VAL A 184 14.04 -27.70 -8.81
CA VAL A 184 14.59 -26.68 -7.91
C VAL A 184 14.47 -25.29 -8.54
N THR A 185 14.85 -25.16 -9.81
CA THR A 185 14.74 -23.91 -10.55
C THR A 185 13.30 -23.40 -10.64
N ASP A 186 12.37 -24.28 -11.01
CA ASP A 186 10.93 -23.97 -11.08
C ASP A 186 10.41 -23.50 -9.71
N ARG A 187 10.86 -24.15 -8.64
CA ARG A 187 10.49 -23.76 -7.27
C ARG A 187 11.02 -22.37 -6.88
N ILE A 188 12.26 -22.06 -7.25
CA ILE A 188 12.85 -20.73 -7.03
C ILE A 188 12.07 -19.65 -7.76
N ILE A 189 11.70 -19.90 -9.02
CA ILE A 189 10.89 -18.97 -9.83
C ILE A 189 9.51 -18.75 -9.17
N GLU A 190 8.85 -19.82 -8.74
CA GLU A 190 7.55 -19.74 -8.06
C GLU A 190 7.62 -18.92 -6.77
N LEU A 191 8.59 -19.21 -5.89
CA LEU A 191 8.80 -18.50 -4.64
C LEU A 191 9.09 -17.01 -4.89
N SER A 192 9.93 -16.70 -5.87
CA SER A 192 10.26 -15.32 -6.25
C SER A 192 9.02 -14.56 -6.78
N SER A 193 8.22 -15.20 -7.64
CA SER A 193 6.99 -14.60 -8.18
C SER A 193 5.93 -14.35 -7.10
N ASN A 194 5.80 -15.28 -6.16
CA ASN A 194 4.85 -15.12 -5.03
C ASN A 194 5.29 -13.98 -4.12
N ALA A 195 6.59 -13.92 -3.76
CA ALA A 195 7.15 -12.84 -2.95
C ALA A 195 6.98 -11.46 -3.60
N GLU A 196 7.10 -11.37 -4.92
CA GLU A 196 6.84 -10.12 -5.67
C GLU A 196 5.38 -9.69 -5.54
N LYS A 197 4.43 -10.60 -5.79
CA LYS A 197 2.99 -10.30 -5.67
C LYS A 197 2.60 -9.86 -4.26
N GLU A 198 3.14 -10.54 -3.24
CA GLU A 198 2.92 -10.17 -1.85
C GLU A 198 3.49 -8.78 -1.54
N ASN A 199 4.69 -8.49 -2.07
CA ASN A 199 5.34 -7.19 -1.87
C ASN A 199 4.60 -6.06 -2.60
N GLU A 200 4.14 -6.28 -3.83
CA GLU A 200 3.30 -5.35 -4.56
C GLU A 200 1.98 -5.08 -3.82
N ALA A 201 1.35 -6.11 -3.27
CA ALA A 201 0.12 -5.98 -2.50
C ALA A 201 0.30 -5.10 -1.25
N ILE A 202 1.43 -5.24 -0.53
CA ILE A 202 1.76 -4.41 0.64
C ILE A 202 1.83 -2.93 0.27
N PHE A 203 2.47 -2.57 -0.85
CA PHE A 203 2.66 -1.17 -1.24
C PHE A 203 1.56 -0.61 -2.16
N ASN A 204 0.56 -1.42 -2.53
CA ASN A 204 -0.48 -1.02 -3.48
C ASN A 204 -1.21 0.28 -3.05
N ASN A 205 -1.60 0.38 -1.77
CA ASN A 205 -2.27 1.58 -1.26
C ASN A 205 -1.36 2.80 -1.21
N ASN A 206 -0.07 2.62 -0.94
CA ASN A 206 0.90 3.70 -1.04
C ASN A 206 1.02 4.22 -2.48
N ASN A 207 1.10 3.31 -3.44
CA ASN A 207 1.19 3.67 -4.85
C ASN A 207 -0.07 4.40 -5.34
N LYS A 208 -1.27 3.93 -4.91
CA LYS A 208 -2.53 4.63 -5.16
C LYS A 208 -2.53 6.03 -4.55
N PHE A 209 -2.11 6.17 -3.28
CA PHE A 209 -2.03 7.45 -2.58
C PHE A 209 -1.14 8.44 -3.34
N ILE A 210 0.07 8.05 -3.73
CA ILE A 210 0.98 8.89 -4.52
C ILE A 210 0.36 9.27 -5.88
N SER A 211 -0.26 8.31 -6.57
CA SER A 211 -0.94 8.54 -7.84
C SER A 211 -2.08 9.57 -7.70
N ILE A 212 -2.89 9.45 -6.64
CA ILE A 212 -4.00 10.36 -6.36
C ILE A 212 -3.47 11.77 -6.09
N ILE A 213 -2.48 11.94 -5.20
CA ILE A 213 -1.90 13.27 -4.93
C ILE A 213 -1.36 13.91 -6.21
N LYS A 214 -0.65 13.12 -7.02
CA LYS A 214 -0.09 13.60 -8.28
C LYS A 214 -1.18 14.06 -9.24
N SER A 215 -2.32 13.36 -9.33
CA SER A 215 -3.44 13.75 -10.21
C SER A 215 -4.08 15.08 -9.79
N PHE A 216 -4.13 15.37 -8.48
CA PHE A 216 -4.68 16.62 -7.95
C PHE A 216 -3.72 17.80 -8.11
N THR A 217 -2.46 17.61 -7.74
CA THR A 217 -1.52 18.73 -7.54
C THR A 217 -0.57 18.94 -8.71
N ASN A 218 -0.45 17.95 -9.60
CA ASN A 218 0.55 17.91 -10.66
C ASN A 218 2.01 18.01 -10.14
N LYS A 219 2.21 17.63 -8.86
CA LYS A 219 3.49 17.68 -8.14
C LYS A 219 4.04 16.29 -7.91
N ASN A 220 5.35 16.17 -7.78
CA ASN A 220 6.01 14.90 -7.53
C ASN A 220 6.15 14.67 -6.03
N PHE A 221 5.43 13.65 -5.55
CA PHE A 221 5.55 13.14 -4.19
C PHE A 221 6.10 11.72 -4.25
N GLU A 222 6.90 11.36 -3.27
CA GLU A 222 7.41 9.98 -3.11
C GLU A 222 7.65 9.66 -1.63
N PHE A 223 7.72 8.36 -1.32
CA PHE A 223 8.20 7.89 -0.03
C PHE A 223 9.70 7.67 -0.09
N LYS A 224 10.46 8.42 0.72
CA LYS A 224 11.92 8.32 0.81
C LYS A 224 12.33 8.06 2.24
N LYS A 225 13.02 6.94 2.48
CA LYS A 225 13.41 6.50 3.83
C LYS A 225 12.26 6.46 4.85
N GLY A 226 11.05 6.14 4.39
CA GLY A 226 9.86 6.08 5.24
C GLY A 226 9.12 7.39 5.45
N GLU A 227 9.59 8.50 4.88
CA GLU A 227 8.96 9.82 4.95
C GLU A 227 8.35 10.21 3.61
N LEU A 228 7.22 10.89 3.66
CA LEU A 228 6.62 11.51 2.48
C LEU A 228 7.38 12.79 2.15
N VAL A 229 7.94 12.88 0.95
CA VAL A 229 8.67 14.06 0.47
C VAL A 229 8.01 14.64 -0.77
N PHE A 230 8.12 15.95 -0.94
CA PHE A 230 7.76 16.66 -2.16
C PHE A 230 9.03 17.08 -2.89
N LEU A 231 9.12 16.74 -4.17
CA LEU A 231 10.28 17.02 -5.03
C LEU A 231 9.92 18.08 -6.08
N LEU A 232 10.79 19.05 -6.24
CA LEU A 232 10.77 19.94 -7.40
C LEU A 232 11.25 19.19 -8.64
N SER A 233 11.01 19.80 -9.84
CA SER A 233 11.52 19.26 -11.10
C SER A 233 13.05 19.17 -11.14
N SER A 234 13.74 19.95 -10.30
CA SER A 234 15.19 19.90 -10.10
C SER A 234 15.67 18.70 -9.28
N GLY A 235 14.75 17.94 -8.63
CA GLY A 235 15.07 16.88 -7.68
C GLY A 235 15.31 17.38 -6.24
N GLU A 236 15.19 18.68 -5.98
CA GLU A 236 15.32 19.27 -4.65
C GLU A 236 14.09 18.92 -3.78
N GLU A 237 14.35 18.54 -2.53
CA GLU A 237 13.29 18.28 -1.54
C GLU A 237 12.77 19.58 -0.95
N VAL A 238 11.45 19.72 -0.93
CA VAL A 238 10.78 20.88 -0.34
C VAL A 238 9.93 20.43 0.84
N SER A 239 9.99 21.20 1.91
CA SER A 239 9.17 20.98 3.11
C SER A 239 7.66 20.99 2.76
N LEU A 240 6.92 19.99 3.20
CA LEU A 240 5.47 19.90 3.04
C LEU A 240 4.72 21.07 3.70
N PHE A 241 5.33 21.74 4.69
CA PHE A 241 4.75 22.93 5.33
C PHE A 241 4.80 24.19 4.45
N LYS A 242 5.52 24.17 3.32
CA LYS A 242 5.51 25.22 2.29
C LYS A 242 4.39 25.05 1.25
N LEU A 243 3.62 23.99 1.32
CA LEU A 243 2.46 23.78 0.45
C LEU A 243 1.37 24.80 0.77
N SER A 244 0.51 25.10 -0.21
CA SER A 244 -0.67 25.94 -0.02
C SER A 244 -1.66 25.32 0.99
N SER A 245 -2.55 26.14 1.55
CA SER A 245 -3.58 25.65 2.50
C SER A 245 -4.45 24.55 1.90
N GLY A 246 -4.82 24.69 0.64
CA GLY A 246 -5.62 23.66 -0.07
C GLY A 246 -4.85 22.36 -0.25
N GLU A 247 -3.57 22.42 -0.62
CA GLU A 247 -2.72 21.21 -0.76
C GLU A 247 -2.50 20.52 0.57
N LYS A 248 -2.31 21.27 1.65
CA LYS A 248 -2.20 20.71 3.01
C LYS A 248 -3.50 20.03 3.43
N GLN A 249 -4.65 20.67 3.16
CA GLN A 249 -5.96 20.09 3.44
C GLN A 249 -6.19 18.80 2.65
N LEU A 250 -5.84 18.78 1.36
CA LEU A 250 -5.89 17.59 0.52
C LEU A 250 -5.02 16.45 1.09
N LEU A 251 -3.77 16.76 1.47
CA LEU A 251 -2.87 15.78 2.08
C LEU A 251 -3.45 15.20 3.37
N ILE A 252 -4.00 16.04 4.24
CA ILE A 252 -4.63 15.61 5.49
C ILE A 252 -5.74 14.59 5.20
N LEU A 253 -6.66 14.91 4.29
CA LEU A 253 -7.78 14.03 3.92
C LEU A 253 -7.30 12.68 3.37
N LEU A 254 -6.33 12.70 2.48
CA LEU A 254 -5.81 11.50 1.84
C LEU A 254 -4.94 10.66 2.78
N ILE A 255 -4.12 11.28 3.65
CA ILE A 255 -3.33 10.55 4.66
C ILE A 255 -4.26 9.89 5.68
N GLU A 256 -5.29 10.58 6.14
CA GLU A 256 -6.31 9.99 7.02
C GLU A 256 -6.97 8.76 6.39
N ALA A 257 -7.37 8.87 5.12
CA ALA A 257 -7.95 7.74 4.39
C ALA A 257 -6.97 6.55 4.27
N LEU A 258 -5.70 6.82 3.96
CA LEU A 258 -4.66 5.79 3.86
C LEU A 258 -4.42 5.09 5.20
N LEU A 259 -4.35 5.86 6.30
CA LEU A 259 -4.11 5.35 7.65
C LEU A 259 -5.27 4.51 8.21
N GLN A 260 -6.44 4.54 7.59
CA GLN A 260 -7.56 3.63 7.92
C GLN A 260 -7.29 2.18 7.49
N ARG A 261 -6.31 1.93 6.59
CA ARG A 261 -5.86 0.59 6.19
C ARG A 261 -6.99 -0.30 5.67
N GLU A 262 -7.85 0.25 4.83
CA GLU A 262 -9.05 -0.42 4.28
C GLU A 262 -9.97 -1.05 5.35
N SER A 263 -9.89 -0.57 6.59
CA SER A 263 -10.75 -1.07 7.66
C SER A 263 -12.19 -0.55 7.51
N ASN A 264 -13.15 -1.35 8.00
CA ASN A 264 -14.53 -0.88 8.14
C ASN A 264 -14.57 0.29 9.12
N CYS A 265 -14.99 1.45 8.66
CA CYS A 265 -15.04 2.66 9.47
C CYS A 265 -16.10 3.64 8.98
N ILE A 266 -16.47 4.59 9.85
CA ILE A 266 -17.26 5.76 9.48
C ILE A 266 -16.30 6.95 9.40
N PHE A 267 -16.27 7.59 8.24
CA PHE A 267 -15.50 8.79 7.96
C PHE A 267 -16.44 10.00 7.97
N LEU A 268 -16.32 10.80 9.01
CA LEU A 268 -17.11 12.03 9.16
C LEU A 268 -16.29 13.22 8.67
N ALA A 269 -16.84 14.00 7.76
CA ALA A 269 -16.22 15.22 7.29
C ALA A 269 -17.22 16.38 7.36
N ASP A 270 -16.79 17.46 8.00
CA ASP A 270 -17.55 18.71 8.08
C ASP A 270 -16.84 19.76 7.26
N GLU A 271 -17.54 20.24 6.21
CA GLU A 271 -17.01 21.18 5.22
C GLU A 271 -15.61 20.81 4.69
N PRO A 272 -15.40 19.58 4.17
CA PRO A 272 -14.06 19.15 3.70
C PRO A 272 -13.59 19.97 2.50
N GLU A 273 -14.48 20.68 1.83
CA GLU A 273 -14.17 21.54 0.71
C GLU A 273 -13.43 22.83 1.07
N ILE A 274 -13.40 23.22 2.33
CA ILE A 274 -12.75 24.46 2.71
C ILE A 274 -11.28 24.47 2.26
N SER A 275 -10.92 25.51 1.54
CA SER A 275 -9.60 25.69 0.92
C SER A 275 -9.28 24.80 -0.27
N LEU A 276 -10.15 23.86 -0.66
CA LEU A 276 -9.96 23.03 -1.84
C LEU A 276 -10.41 23.75 -3.12
N HIS A 277 -9.63 23.59 -4.17
CA HIS A 277 -10.03 24.05 -5.51
C HIS A 277 -11.30 23.30 -5.97
N ILE A 278 -12.17 23.97 -6.75
CA ILE A 278 -13.48 23.43 -7.14
C ILE A 278 -13.37 22.07 -7.88
N GLU A 279 -12.35 21.90 -8.71
CA GLU A 279 -12.09 20.63 -9.39
C GLU A 279 -11.75 19.51 -8.43
N TRP A 280 -11.01 19.82 -7.35
CA TRP A 280 -10.64 18.86 -6.32
C TRP A 280 -11.86 18.42 -5.49
N GLN A 281 -12.79 19.34 -5.25
CA GLN A 281 -14.04 19.04 -4.54
C GLN A 281 -14.85 17.94 -5.21
N ARG A 282 -14.84 17.88 -6.54
CA ARG A 282 -15.56 16.85 -7.33
C ARG A 282 -14.99 15.44 -7.14
N GLU A 283 -13.69 15.33 -6.89
CA GLU A 283 -12.98 14.05 -6.90
C GLU A 283 -12.58 13.57 -5.50
N ILE A 284 -12.66 14.42 -4.47
CA ILE A 284 -12.11 14.07 -3.15
C ILE A 284 -12.79 12.87 -2.52
N ILE A 285 -14.13 12.77 -2.60
CA ILE A 285 -14.87 11.65 -2.01
C ILE A 285 -14.53 10.33 -2.72
N SER A 286 -14.48 10.32 -4.05
CA SER A 286 -14.07 9.14 -4.82
C SER A 286 -12.63 8.73 -4.52
N SER A 287 -11.75 9.69 -4.28
CA SER A 287 -10.35 9.46 -3.92
C SER A 287 -10.20 8.83 -2.52
N VAL A 288 -10.94 9.33 -1.54
CA VAL A 288 -10.99 8.73 -0.19
C VAL A 288 -11.53 7.30 -0.26
N LEU A 289 -12.61 7.04 -1.01
CA LEU A 289 -13.16 5.70 -1.22
C LEU A 289 -12.20 4.77 -1.98
N SER A 290 -11.39 5.31 -2.87
CA SER A 290 -10.35 4.53 -3.56
C SER A 290 -9.26 4.03 -2.62
N LEU A 291 -8.90 4.83 -1.59
CA LEU A 291 -7.93 4.45 -0.55
C LEU A 291 -8.54 3.54 0.52
N ASN A 292 -9.83 3.73 0.84
CA ASN A 292 -10.56 2.85 1.75
C ASN A 292 -11.97 2.57 1.21
N PRO A 293 -12.16 1.51 0.40
CA PRO A 293 -13.46 1.14 -0.16
C PRO A 293 -14.45 0.64 0.90
N ASN A 294 -13.99 0.29 2.09
CA ASN A 294 -14.80 -0.20 3.20
C ASN A 294 -15.28 0.93 4.14
N ALA A 295 -14.96 2.19 3.82
CA ALA A 295 -15.41 3.34 4.60
C ALA A 295 -16.84 3.74 4.24
N GLN A 296 -17.67 4.00 5.26
CA GLN A 296 -18.90 4.76 5.11
C GLN A 296 -18.58 6.24 5.31
N ILE A 297 -18.73 7.05 4.25
CA ILE A 297 -18.45 8.48 4.32
C ILE A 297 -19.75 9.25 4.60
N ILE A 298 -19.73 10.08 5.63
CA ILE A 298 -20.80 11.02 5.98
C ILE A 298 -20.20 12.43 5.95
N VAL A 299 -20.74 13.28 5.07
CA VAL A 299 -20.24 14.63 4.84
C VAL A 299 -21.32 15.65 5.14
N ALA A 300 -21.02 16.64 5.96
CA ALA A 300 -21.76 17.87 6.04
C ALA A 300 -21.05 18.90 5.15
N THR A 301 -21.76 19.44 4.15
CA THR A 301 -21.16 20.33 3.15
C THR A 301 -22.15 21.35 2.64
N HIS A 302 -21.65 22.53 2.30
CA HIS A 302 -22.38 23.56 1.54
C HIS A 302 -21.98 23.55 0.05
N SER A 303 -20.99 22.72 -0.37
CA SER A 303 -20.55 22.65 -1.76
C SER A 303 -21.44 21.71 -2.59
N PRO A 304 -22.06 22.20 -3.66
CA PRO A 304 -22.77 21.35 -4.61
C PRO A 304 -21.81 20.41 -5.37
N GLU A 305 -20.52 20.73 -5.45
CA GLU A 305 -19.51 19.97 -6.17
C GLU A 305 -19.12 18.69 -5.41
N ILE A 306 -19.01 18.74 -4.08
CA ILE A 306 -18.81 17.55 -3.23
C ILE A 306 -19.95 16.55 -3.45
N ALA A 307 -21.18 17.05 -3.53
CA ALA A 307 -22.38 16.22 -3.67
C ALA A 307 -22.63 15.76 -5.12
N GLY A 308 -21.94 16.32 -6.10
CA GLY A 308 -22.27 16.21 -7.53
C GLY A 308 -22.48 14.78 -8.05
N LYS A 309 -21.59 13.85 -7.68
CA LYS A 309 -21.68 12.42 -8.04
C LYS A 309 -22.66 11.62 -7.16
N TYR A 310 -23.10 12.18 -6.02
CA TYR A 310 -23.88 11.49 -4.98
C TYR A 310 -25.25 12.12 -4.72
N LYS A 311 -25.84 12.78 -5.72
CA LYS A 311 -27.14 13.52 -5.60
C LYS A 311 -28.26 12.72 -4.96
N SER A 312 -28.34 11.41 -5.24
CA SER A 312 -29.34 10.51 -4.67
C SER A 312 -29.15 10.20 -3.18
N LYS A 313 -27.98 10.54 -2.62
CA LYS A 313 -27.63 10.29 -1.21
C LYS A 313 -27.68 11.56 -0.35
N ILE A 314 -28.07 12.69 -0.93
CA ILE A 314 -28.20 13.95 -0.20
C ILE A 314 -29.41 13.88 0.73
N LYS A 315 -29.20 14.22 2.01
CA LYS A 315 -30.24 14.40 3.01
C LYS A 315 -30.25 15.84 3.48
N LYS A 316 -31.41 16.51 3.44
CA LYS A 316 -31.55 17.86 3.99
C LYS A 316 -31.70 17.79 5.51
N MET A 317 -30.99 18.66 6.25
CA MET A 317 -31.09 18.71 7.71
C MET A 317 -32.55 18.97 8.21
N SER A 318 -33.40 19.66 7.43
CA SER A 318 -34.79 19.85 7.74
C SER A 318 -35.64 18.56 7.67
N GLU A 319 -35.24 17.60 6.84
CA GLU A 319 -35.85 16.28 6.73
C GLU A 319 -35.47 15.41 7.93
N ILE A 320 -34.16 15.38 8.28
CA ILE A 320 -33.64 14.61 9.42
C ILE A 320 -34.28 15.06 10.74
N LYS A 321 -34.47 16.38 10.94
CA LYS A 321 -35.12 16.89 12.16
C LYS A 321 -36.59 16.47 12.29
N ARG A 322 -37.31 16.25 11.19
CA ARG A 322 -38.69 15.79 11.21
C ARG A 322 -38.82 14.29 11.53
N GLU A 323 -37.83 13.49 11.19
CA GLU A 323 -37.80 12.06 11.49
C GLU A 323 -37.41 11.76 12.96
N LEU A 324 -36.81 12.73 13.66
CA LEU A 324 -36.36 12.59 15.06
C LEU A 324 -37.37 13.19 16.09
N LEU A 325 -38.43 13.86 15.66
CA LEU A 325 -39.51 14.44 16.47
C LEU A 325 -40.80 13.66 16.26
#